data_86d9bf7ddbfa8c44528b567da6f15aa0
#
_entry.id   86d9bf7ddbfa8c44528b567da6f15aa0
#
_cell.length_a   1.000
_cell.length_b   1.000
_cell.length_c   1.000
_cell.angle_alpha   90.00
_cell.angle_beta   90.00
_cell.angle_gamma   90.00
#
_symmetry.space_group_name_H-M   'P 1'
#
loop_
_entity.id
_entity.type
_entity.pdbx_description
1 polymer ?
#
loop_
_entity_poly.entity_id
_entity_poly.type
_entity_poly.pdbx_seq_one_letter_code
_entity_poly.pdbx_strand_id
1 'polypeptide(L)'
;MPFNDNIKEKTDIRIKPLHLGISVPDMDESIAWYADILGFSLISDKYMEPIKARVAFLKHDDFSIELFEIAGAMPLPEERREPNLDIQTHGTKHLAFAVSEIRAFVDRLKEKNVDIAMDIFPVKEDLVCFIRDNSGNLIELIQTTEQHT
;
A
#
# COMPACT_ATOMS: atom_id res chain seq x y z
N MET A 1 -21.61 -16.90 23.62
CA MET A 1 -21.87 -15.88 24.62
C MET A 1 -22.56 -14.71 23.93
N PRO A 2 -23.72 -14.28 24.42
CA PRO A 2 -24.28 -13.04 23.86
C PRO A 2 -23.38 -11.89 24.25
N PHE A 3 -23.01 -11.05 23.27
CA PHE A 3 -22.33 -9.78 23.55
C PHE A 3 -23.22 -8.96 24.48
N ASN A 4 -22.65 -8.52 25.58
CA ASN A 4 -23.37 -7.72 26.57
C ASN A 4 -23.70 -6.37 25.94
N ASP A 5 -24.96 -6.15 25.58
CA ASP A 5 -25.48 -4.91 24.97
C ASP A 5 -25.27 -3.66 25.84
N ASN A 6 -24.88 -3.84 27.11
CA ASN A 6 -24.59 -2.75 28.04
C ASN A 6 -23.29 -1.98 27.74
N ILE A 7 -22.44 -2.45 26.78
CA ILE A 7 -21.24 -1.72 26.39
C ILE A 7 -21.56 -0.64 25.33
N LYS A 8 -22.68 -0.77 24.63
CA LYS A 8 -23.11 0.20 23.61
C LYS A 8 -23.54 1.56 24.17
N GLU A 9 -23.85 1.65 25.46
CA GLU A 9 -24.39 2.89 26.07
C GLU A 9 -23.31 3.84 26.61
N LYS A 10 -22.03 3.44 26.68
CA LYS A 10 -21.03 4.24 27.43
C LYS A 10 -19.96 4.96 26.60
N THR A 11 -19.73 4.61 25.32
CA THR A 11 -18.74 5.32 24.49
C THR A 11 -19.10 5.21 23.01
N ASP A 12 -19.41 6.34 22.38
CA ASP A 12 -19.57 6.45 20.93
C ASP A 12 -18.16 6.47 20.25
N ILE A 13 -17.39 5.39 20.46
CA ILE A 13 -16.06 5.23 19.89
C ILE A 13 -16.20 4.67 18.47
N ARG A 14 -15.69 5.40 17.49
CA ARG A 14 -15.63 4.98 16.10
C ARG A 14 -14.18 4.79 15.67
N ILE A 15 -13.91 3.69 14.98
CA ILE A 15 -12.60 3.37 14.41
C ILE A 15 -12.75 3.31 12.90
N LYS A 16 -11.87 3.98 12.17
CA LYS A 16 -11.78 3.88 10.72
C LYS A 16 -10.30 3.78 10.29
N PRO A 17 -9.99 3.10 9.18
CA PRO A 17 -8.66 3.12 8.60
C PRO A 17 -8.23 4.56 8.31
N LEU A 18 -6.96 4.89 8.58
CA LEU A 18 -6.43 6.23 8.37
C LEU A 18 -5.30 6.25 7.35
N HIS A 19 -4.20 5.58 7.64
CA HIS A 19 -3.05 5.49 6.75
C HIS A 19 -2.27 4.19 6.95
N LEU A 20 -1.41 3.89 5.97
CA LEU A 20 -0.41 2.84 6.04
C LEU A 20 0.98 3.47 6.13
N GLY A 21 1.84 2.99 7.03
CA GLY A 21 3.23 3.42 7.13
C GLY A 21 4.15 2.52 6.30
N ILE A 22 5.08 3.13 5.56
CA ILE A 22 6.07 2.43 4.73
C ILE A 22 7.43 3.08 4.95
N SER A 23 8.43 2.29 5.33
CA SER A 23 9.82 2.74 5.39
C SER A 23 10.47 2.55 4.02
N VAL A 24 11.13 3.58 3.53
CA VAL A 24 11.71 3.62 2.18
C VAL A 24 13.17 4.07 2.22
N PRO A 25 14.01 3.59 1.28
CA PRO A 25 15.42 3.99 1.22
C PRO A 25 15.62 5.39 0.64
N ASP A 26 14.73 5.85 -0.22
CA ASP A 26 14.82 7.15 -0.92
C ASP A 26 13.45 7.82 -0.96
N MET A 27 13.31 8.89 -0.19
CA MET A 27 12.03 9.61 -0.07
C MET A 27 11.63 10.31 -1.37
N ASP A 28 12.58 10.96 -2.04
CA ASP A 28 12.28 11.73 -3.25
C ASP A 28 11.83 10.81 -4.39
N GLU A 29 12.51 9.69 -4.59
CA GLU A 29 12.11 8.67 -5.57
C GLU A 29 10.74 8.08 -5.21
N SER A 30 10.47 7.81 -3.93
CA SER A 30 9.20 7.23 -3.49
C SER A 30 8.03 8.19 -3.68
N ILE A 31 8.19 9.47 -3.31
CA ILE A 31 7.18 10.50 -3.55
C ILE A 31 6.85 10.59 -5.05
N ALA A 32 7.88 10.65 -5.90
CA ALA A 32 7.71 10.74 -7.34
C ALA A 32 7.00 9.50 -7.91
N TRP A 33 7.38 8.30 -7.46
CA TRP A 33 6.79 7.06 -7.93
C TRP A 33 5.29 6.96 -7.58
N TYR A 34 4.94 7.19 -6.32
CA TYR A 34 3.53 7.13 -5.89
C TYR A 34 2.67 8.20 -6.56
N ALA A 35 3.22 9.37 -6.81
CA ALA A 35 2.52 10.43 -7.55
C ALA A 35 2.31 10.05 -9.02
N ASP A 36 3.35 9.62 -9.73
CA ASP A 36 3.29 9.33 -11.16
C ASP A 36 2.53 8.02 -11.48
N ILE A 37 2.73 6.99 -10.67
CA ILE A 37 2.18 5.65 -10.94
C ILE A 37 0.78 5.48 -10.38
N LEU A 38 0.54 5.90 -9.14
CA LEU A 38 -0.72 5.66 -8.42
C LEU A 38 -1.55 6.92 -8.16
N GLY A 39 -1.08 8.08 -8.58
CA GLY A 39 -1.85 9.33 -8.48
C GLY A 39 -1.94 9.91 -7.07
N PHE A 40 -1.00 9.59 -6.18
CA PHE A 40 -0.92 10.20 -4.86
C PHE A 40 -0.43 11.65 -4.94
N SER A 41 -0.92 12.49 -4.05
CA SER A 41 -0.48 13.88 -3.88
C SER A 41 0.27 14.04 -2.57
N LEU A 42 1.40 14.74 -2.61
CA LEU A 42 2.17 15.08 -1.41
C LEU A 42 1.38 16.08 -0.54
N ILE A 43 1.17 15.73 0.72
CA ILE A 43 0.46 16.56 1.70
C ILE A 43 1.45 17.27 2.63
N SER A 44 2.45 16.55 3.11
CA SER A 44 3.49 17.10 3.99
C SER A 44 4.80 16.33 3.85
N ASP A 45 5.90 17.00 4.09
CA ASP A 45 7.25 16.45 4.03
C ASP A 45 8.11 17.23 5.02
N LYS A 46 8.59 16.56 6.07
CA LYS A 46 9.37 17.19 7.10
C LYS A 46 10.28 16.21 7.84
N TYR A 47 11.36 16.73 8.40
CA TYR A 47 12.22 15.96 9.28
C TYR A 47 11.66 15.96 10.71
N MET A 48 11.60 14.79 11.32
CA MET A 48 11.13 14.60 12.69
C MET A 48 12.30 14.19 13.59
N GLU A 49 12.83 15.14 14.35
CA GLU A 49 14.00 14.95 15.21
C GLU A 49 13.84 13.81 16.24
N PRO A 50 12.70 13.65 16.94
CA PRO A 50 12.56 12.59 17.95
C PRO A 50 12.81 11.18 17.43
N ILE A 51 12.46 10.90 16.18
CA ILE A 51 12.67 9.60 15.54
C ILE A 51 13.79 9.61 14.49
N LYS A 52 14.43 10.76 14.29
CA LYS A 52 15.51 10.97 13.32
C LYS A 52 15.14 10.49 11.91
N ALA A 53 13.94 10.81 11.48
CA ALA A 53 13.41 10.40 10.20
C ALA A 53 12.87 11.58 9.41
N ARG A 54 13.04 11.54 8.10
CA ARG A 54 12.22 12.33 7.17
C ARG A 54 10.90 11.60 7.00
N VAL A 55 9.79 12.31 7.18
CA VAL A 55 8.44 11.76 7.13
C VAL A 55 7.62 12.54 6.12
N ALA A 56 6.99 11.84 5.18
CA ALA A 56 6.09 12.43 4.21
C ALA A 56 4.72 11.76 4.25
N PHE A 57 3.67 12.55 4.15
CA PHE A 57 2.31 12.07 3.95
C PHE A 57 1.86 12.31 2.52
N LEU A 58 1.37 11.27 1.87
CA LEU A 58 0.78 11.32 0.54
C LEU A 58 -0.67 10.84 0.63
N LYS A 59 -1.53 11.40 -0.21
CA LYS A 59 -2.95 11.08 -0.19
C LYS A 59 -3.50 10.83 -1.59
N HIS A 60 -4.35 9.82 -1.71
CA HIS A 60 -5.18 9.54 -2.86
C HIS A 60 -6.60 9.22 -2.39
N ASP A 61 -7.60 9.99 -2.82
CA ASP A 61 -8.96 9.95 -2.28
C ASP A 61 -8.95 10.05 -0.74
N ASP A 62 -9.59 9.10 -0.05
CA ASP A 62 -9.63 9.06 1.42
C ASP A 62 -8.50 8.24 2.05
N PHE A 63 -7.59 7.73 1.23
CA PHE A 63 -6.48 6.89 1.70
C PHE A 63 -5.17 7.66 1.70
N SER A 64 -4.41 7.51 2.80
CA SER A 64 -3.09 8.12 2.95
C SER A 64 -2.02 7.07 3.17
N ILE A 65 -0.81 7.40 2.75
CA ILE A 65 0.41 6.67 3.12
C ILE A 65 1.36 7.62 3.85
N GLU A 66 2.04 7.08 4.85
CA GLU A 66 3.08 7.75 5.61
C GLU A 66 4.41 7.10 5.26
N LEU A 67 5.29 7.85 4.62
CA LEU A 67 6.62 7.37 4.23
C LEU A 67 7.65 7.79 5.25
N PHE A 68 8.55 6.87 5.61
CA PHE A 68 9.68 7.11 6.49
C PHE A 68 10.99 6.87 5.76
N GLU A 69 11.91 7.80 5.88
CA GLU A 69 13.30 7.61 5.43
C GLU A 69 14.24 7.82 6.63
N ILE A 70 14.95 6.75 7.00
CA ILE A 70 15.88 6.76 8.12
C ILE A 70 17.25 6.30 7.62
N ALA A 71 18.29 7.10 7.88
CA ALA A 71 19.65 6.73 7.54
C ALA A 71 20.06 5.42 8.22
N GLY A 72 20.61 4.49 7.45
CA GLY A 72 21.06 3.19 7.95
C GLY A 72 19.96 2.17 8.24
N ALA A 73 18.73 2.42 7.81
CA ALA A 73 17.65 1.43 7.90
C ALA A 73 17.98 0.15 7.11
N MET A 74 17.52 -0.98 7.64
CA MET A 74 17.75 -2.28 6.99
C MET A 74 16.96 -2.39 5.69
N PRO A 75 17.54 -2.96 4.63
CA PRO A 75 16.83 -3.15 3.37
C PRO A 75 15.67 -4.14 3.51
N LEU A 76 14.68 -4.00 2.62
CA LEU A 76 13.57 -4.94 2.53
C LEU A 76 14.13 -6.34 2.20
N PRO A 77 13.84 -7.36 3.02
CA PRO A 77 14.27 -8.74 2.73
C PRO A 77 13.76 -9.25 1.38
N GLU A 78 14.58 -10.04 0.68
CA GLU A 78 14.25 -10.57 -0.65
C GLU A 78 12.94 -11.36 -0.68
N GLU A 79 12.68 -12.17 0.35
CA GLU A 79 11.45 -12.97 0.46
C GLU A 79 10.19 -12.10 0.53
N ARG A 80 10.31 -10.87 0.99
CA ARG A 80 9.19 -9.92 1.04
C ARG A 80 8.84 -9.28 -0.30
N ARG A 81 9.64 -9.53 -1.32
CA ARG A 81 9.44 -9.04 -2.68
C ARG A 81 8.65 -10.00 -3.56
N GLU A 82 8.42 -11.22 -3.08
CA GLU A 82 7.73 -12.28 -3.83
C GLU A 82 6.40 -12.60 -3.15
N PRO A 83 5.24 -12.44 -3.83
CA PRO A 83 3.93 -12.58 -3.21
C PRO A 83 3.72 -13.90 -2.48
N ASN A 84 4.15 -15.02 -3.08
CA ASN A 84 3.94 -16.35 -2.50
C ASN A 84 4.96 -16.69 -1.39
N LEU A 85 6.08 -16.00 -1.31
CA LEU A 85 7.05 -16.15 -0.22
C LEU A 85 6.70 -15.23 0.95
N ASP A 86 6.28 -14.01 0.67
CA ASP A 86 5.95 -13.03 1.71
C ASP A 86 4.85 -13.53 2.66
N ILE A 87 3.84 -14.21 2.12
CA ILE A 87 2.74 -14.76 2.95
C ILE A 87 3.17 -15.87 3.92
N GLN A 88 4.36 -16.43 3.75
CA GLN A 88 4.91 -17.44 4.66
C GLN A 88 5.57 -16.83 5.91
N THR A 89 5.73 -15.53 5.96
CA THR A 89 6.22 -14.79 7.13
C THR A 89 5.05 -14.02 7.76
N HIS A 90 4.87 -14.14 9.06
CA HIS A 90 3.81 -13.43 9.77
C HIS A 90 4.01 -11.91 9.70
N GLY A 91 2.93 -11.17 9.83
CA GLY A 91 2.91 -9.71 9.83
C GLY A 91 2.20 -9.12 8.62
N THR A 92 2.17 -7.80 8.53
CA THR A 92 1.56 -7.06 7.44
C THR A 92 2.23 -7.40 6.11
N LYS A 93 1.44 -7.61 5.07
CA LYS A 93 1.94 -8.07 3.78
C LYS A 93 1.96 -6.95 2.74
N HIS A 94 0.88 -6.80 1.99
CA HIS A 94 0.79 -5.87 0.87
C HIS A 94 -0.38 -4.92 1.05
N LEU A 95 -0.30 -3.78 0.37
CA LEU A 95 -1.39 -2.85 0.18
C LEU A 95 -2.18 -3.27 -1.06
N ALA A 96 -3.51 -3.19 -1.03
CA ALA A 96 -4.34 -3.52 -2.18
C ALA A 96 -5.16 -2.32 -2.65
N PHE A 97 -5.30 -2.18 -3.96
CA PHE A 97 -6.16 -1.19 -4.60
C PHE A 97 -7.18 -1.87 -5.50
N ALA A 98 -8.42 -1.40 -5.44
CA ALA A 98 -9.43 -1.75 -6.42
C ALA A 98 -9.20 -0.96 -7.71
N VAL A 99 -9.24 -1.63 -8.86
CA VAL A 99 -9.02 -1.04 -10.17
C VAL A 99 -10.19 -1.39 -11.08
N SER A 100 -10.79 -0.40 -11.73
CA SER A 100 -11.95 -0.62 -12.60
C SER A 100 -11.60 -1.31 -13.92
N GLU A 101 -10.43 -1.02 -14.49
CA GLU A 101 -9.95 -1.49 -15.79
C GLU A 101 -8.53 -2.04 -15.67
N ILE A 102 -8.38 -3.19 -15.01
CA ILE A 102 -7.05 -3.71 -14.64
C ILE A 102 -6.16 -3.98 -15.86
N ARG A 103 -6.71 -4.49 -16.97
CA ARG A 103 -5.91 -4.79 -18.17
C ARG A 103 -5.30 -3.52 -18.77
N ALA A 104 -6.12 -2.49 -18.97
CA ALA A 104 -5.66 -1.20 -19.47
C ALA A 104 -4.69 -0.53 -18.52
N PHE A 105 -4.92 -0.65 -17.21
CA PHE A 105 -4.04 -0.08 -16.20
C PHE A 105 -2.67 -0.78 -16.19
N VAL A 106 -2.66 -2.11 -16.18
CA VAL A 106 -1.40 -2.88 -16.19
C VAL A 106 -0.60 -2.63 -17.49
N ASP A 107 -1.26 -2.46 -18.63
CA ASP A 107 -0.59 -2.07 -19.87
C ASP A 107 0.14 -0.73 -19.73
N ARG A 108 -0.50 0.27 -19.12
CA ARG A 108 0.16 1.57 -18.82
C ARG A 108 1.32 1.41 -17.83
N LEU A 109 1.19 0.54 -16.83
CA LEU A 109 2.26 0.27 -15.88
C LEU A 109 3.48 -0.33 -16.58
N LYS A 110 3.26 -1.26 -17.51
CA LYS A 110 4.32 -1.86 -18.34
C LYS A 110 5.01 -0.81 -19.23
N GLU A 111 4.24 0.10 -19.83
CA GLU A 111 4.80 1.22 -20.62
C GLU A 111 5.69 2.14 -19.78
N LYS A 112 5.37 2.29 -18.50
CA LYS A 112 6.16 3.08 -17.54
C LYS A 112 7.27 2.27 -16.86
N ASN A 113 7.52 1.03 -17.29
CA ASN A 113 8.53 0.12 -16.74
C ASN A 113 8.33 -0.17 -15.23
N VAL A 114 7.09 -0.21 -14.78
CA VAL A 114 6.78 -0.65 -13.41
C VAL A 114 7.11 -2.13 -13.27
N ASP A 115 7.71 -2.50 -12.15
CA ASP A 115 8.08 -3.88 -11.84
C ASP A 115 6.82 -4.71 -11.53
N ILE A 116 6.48 -5.63 -12.42
CA ILE A 116 5.35 -6.54 -12.28
C ILE A 116 5.82 -7.81 -11.56
N ALA A 117 5.36 -8.01 -10.33
CA ALA A 117 5.71 -9.19 -9.55
C ALA A 117 4.94 -10.45 -10.00
N MET A 118 3.64 -10.30 -10.25
CA MET A 118 2.78 -11.33 -10.84
C MET A 118 1.82 -10.66 -11.81
N ASP A 119 1.89 -11.02 -13.09
CA ASP A 119 0.99 -10.49 -14.11
C ASP A 119 -0.46 -10.96 -13.86
N ILE A 120 -1.41 -10.36 -14.54
CA ILE A 120 -2.83 -10.58 -14.31
C ILE A 120 -3.18 -12.07 -14.30
N PHE A 121 -3.83 -12.49 -13.22
CA PHE A 121 -4.33 -13.86 -13.06
C PHE A 121 -5.72 -13.86 -12.41
N PRO A 122 -6.56 -14.87 -12.70
CA PRO A 122 -7.88 -14.96 -12.11
C PRO A 122 -7.84 -15.54 -10.69
N VAL A 123 -8.67 -14.96 -9.81
CA VAL A 123 -9.00 -15.51 -8.50
C VAL A 123 -10.52 -15.56 -8.43
N LYS A 124 -11.12 -16.74 -8.63
CA LYS A 124 -12.54 -16.88 -8.87
C LYS A 124 -13.00 -15.99 -10.05
N GLU A 125 -13.86 -15.03 -9.81
CA GLU A 125 -14.35 -14.07 -10.81
C GLU A 125 -13.54 -12.77 -10.87
N ASP A 126 -12.64 -12.57 -9.91
CA ASP A 126 -11.77 -11.38 -9.83
C ASP A 126 -10.54 -11.54 -10.71
N LEU A 127 -9.96 -10.41 -11.12
CA LEU A 127 -8.66 -10.34 -11.74
C LEU A 127 -7.68 -9.66 -10.80
N VAL A 128 -6.51 -10.26 -10.63
CA VAL A 128 -5.49 -9.79 -9.67
C VAL A 128 -4.16 -9.63 -10.39
N CYS A 129 -3.40 -8.61 -9.98
CA CYS A 129 -2.03 -8.39 -10.40
C CYS A 129 -1.21 -7.90 -9.21
N PHE A 130 0.02 -8.36 -9.06
CA PHE A 130 0.95 -7.81 -8.08
C PHE A 130 2.04 -7.01 -8.77
N ILE A 131 2.26 -5.80 -8.26
CA ILE A 131 3.37 -4.95 -8.67
C ILE A 131 4.28 -4.68 -7.48
N ARG A 132 5.49 -4.19 -7.75
CA ARG A 132 6.39 -3.65 -6.72
C ARG A 132 6.48 -2.14 -6.87
N ASP A 133 6.52 -1.44 -5.75
CA ASP A 133 6.86 -0.03 -5.78
C ASP A 133 8.36 0.15 -6.07
N ASN A 134 8.84 1.40 -6.12
CA ASN A 134 10.23 1.71 -6.40
C ASN A 134 11.22 1.13 -5.37
N SER A 135 10.74 0.68 -4.22
CA SER A 135 11.56 0.10 -3.14
C SER A 135 11.37 -1.41 -3.00
N GLY A 136 10.54 -2.02 -3.83
CA GLY A 136 10.25 -3.46 -3.83
C GLY A 136 9.08 -3.89 -2.96
N ASN A 137 8.34 -2.97 -2.35
CA ASN A 137 7.14 -3.31 -1.59
C ASN A 137 6.05 -3.82 -2.52
N LEU A 138 5.37 -4.89 -2.11
CA LEU A 138 4.29 -5.49 -2.88
C LEU A 138 3.01 -4.65 -2.80
N ILE A 139 2.39 -4.47 -3.95
CA ILE A 139 1.08 -3.84 -4.10
C ILE A 139 0.19 -4.76 -4.92
N GLU A 140 -1.00 -5.07 -4.40
CA GLU A 140 -2.00 -5.87 -5.11
C GLU A 140 -2.99 -4.95 -5.81
N LEU A 141 -3.26 -5.26 -7.07
CA LEU A 141 -4.29 -4.59 -7.87
C LEU A 141 -5.41 -5.59 -8.12
N ILE A 142 -6.65 -5.21 -7.81
CA ILE A 142 -7.80 -6.11 -7.92
C ILE A 142 -8.91 -5.43 -8.71
N GLN A 143 -9.39 -6.11 -9.75
CA GLN A 143 -10.66 -5.80 -10.38
C GLN A 143 -11.68 -6.82 -9.93
N THR A 144 -12.66 -6.37 -9.15
CA THR A 144 -13.74 -7.23 -8.64
C THR A 144 -14.98 -7.09 -9.49
N THR A 145 -15.77 -8.18 -9.59
CA THR A 145 -17.11 -8.16 -10.19
C THR A 145 -18.16 -7.75 -9.17
N GLU A 146 -17.86 -7.86 -7.88
CA GLU A 146 -18.70 -7.40 -6.77
C GLU A 146 -18.16 -6.08 -6.23
N GLN A 147 -19.06 -5.12 -5.97
CA GLN A 147 -18.70 -3.91 -5.24
C GLN A 147 -18.50 -4.28 -3.77
N HIS A 148 -17.26 -4.29 -3.32
CA HIS A 148 -16.96 -4.33 -1.90
C HIS A 148 -17.28 -2.95 -1.30
N THR A 149 -18.48 -2.83 -0.81
CA THR A 149 -18.93 -1.65 -0.05
C THR A 149 -18.50 -1.77 1.40
#